data_2a58f52f054676921ba2de2dbc45ab36
#
_entry.id   2a58f52f054676921ba2de2dbc45ab36
#
_cell.length_a   1.000
_cell.length_b   1.000
_cell.length_c   1.000
_cell.angle_alpha   90.00
_cell.angle_beta   90.00
_cell.angle_gamma   90.00
#
_symmetry.space_group_name_H-M   'P 1'
#
loop_
_entity.id
_entity.type
_entity.pdbx_description
1 polymer ?
#
loop_
_entity_poly.entity_id
_entity_poly.type
_entity_poly.pdbx_seq_one_letter_code
_entity_poly.pdbx_strand_id
1 'polypeptide(L)'
;VATWRRVLGRARIRRTHLAAARMCCERNVLALRRRPADGTPRILAYHAVGTPYVGNNDLAPQRFRHHLESALAAGYRFVHADEIADGRAPAKSLAVTFDDGIRSAATTAAPVLADLGIPWTLFVVSSWADGAARDWAGDMLMDWADVERLAAGGVRIGSHSVTHPNFGHLDSGETAYELEESRRVIESRLGVEVSDFAIPMGQSRDWTDVAASAARDAGYARVYAQAENTRFPGTVARTFVTRWDHGLVFRRALAGAYADWEEWY
;
A
#
# COMPACT_ATOMS: atom_id res chain seq x y z
N VAL A 1 -36.13 10.37 -6.34
CA VAL A 1 -35.15 10.02 -5.26
C VAL A 1 -35.65 8.88 -4.39
N ALA A 2 -36.96 8.83 -4.06
CA ALA A 2 -37.56 7.78 -3.22
C ALA A 2 -37.59 6.38 -3.86
N THR A 3 -37.65 6.27 -5.17
CA THR A 3 -37.80 5.03 -5.92
C THR A 3 -36.50 4.19 -5.90
N TRP A 4 -35.35 4.83 -6.03
CA TRP A 4 -34.05 4.16 -6.01
C TRP A 4 -33.68 3.59 -4.64
N ARG A 5 -34.05 4.28 -3.54
CA ARG A 5 -33.83 3.77 -2.18
C ARG A 5 -34.64 2.47 -1.90
N ARG A 6 -35.85 2.32 -2.49
CA ARG A 6 -36.65 1.09 -2.36
C ARG A 6 -36.06 -0.09 -3.14
N VAL A 7 -35.50 0.16 -4.34
CA VAL A 7 -34.85 -0.88 -5.15
C VAL A 7 -33.59 -1.39 -4.49
N LEU A 8 -32.74 -0.49 -3.97
CA LEU A 8 -31.49 -0.85 -3.28
C LEU A 8 -31.78 -1.60 -1.95
N GLY A 9 -32.84 -1.24 -1.23
CA GLY A 9 -33.24 -1.94 -0.01
C GLY A 9 -33.73 -3.39 -0.24
N ARG A 10 -34.39 -3.66 -1.36
CA ARG A 10 -34.81 -5.03 -1.74
C ARG A 10 -33.65 -5.93 -2.17
N ALA A 11 -32.59 -5.38 -2.77
CA ALA A 11 -31.44 -6.14 -3.26
C ALA A 11 -30.36 -6.34 -2.19
N ARG A 12 -30.53 -5.86 -0.93
CA ARG A 12 -29.48 -5.84 0.13
C ARG A 12 -28.15 -5.25 -0.33
N ILE A 13 -28.17 -4.32 -1.28
CA ILE A 13 -26.97 -3.67 -1.80
C ILE A 13 -26.46 -2.66 -0.77
N ARG A 14 -25.26 -2.90 -0.23
CA ARG A 14 -24.55 -1.99 0.69
C ARG A 14 -23.75 -0.97 -0.10
N ARG A 15 -23.41 0.18 0.52
CA ARG A 15 -22.52 1.19 -0.07
C ARG A 15 -21.18 0.59 -0.50
N THR A 16 -20.68 -0.36 0.27
CA THR A 16 -19.43 -1.10 -0.05
C THR A 16 -19.51 -1.88 -1.36
N HIS A 17 -20.68 -2.46 -1.70
CA HIS A 17 -20.86 -3.14 -2.98
C HIS A 17 -20.84 -2.16 -4.16
N LEU A 18 -21.40 -0.96 -3.99
CA LEU A 18 -21.39 0.07 -5.02
C LEU A 18 -19.97 0.61 -5.22
N ALA A 19 -19.22 0.84 -4.15
CA ALA A 19 -17.83 1.27 -4.22
C ALA A 19 -16.97 0.21 -4.93
N ALA A 20 -17.14 -1.08 -4.57
CA ALA A 20 -16.44 -2.18 -5.23
C ALA A 20 -16.77 -2.30 -6.72
N ALA A 21 -18.05 -2.18 -7.09
CA ALA A 21 -18.48 -2.21 -8.48
C ALA A 21 -17.91 -1.03 -9.27
N ARG A 22 -17.93 0.17 -8.68
CA ARG A 22 -17.35 1.37 -9.26
C ARG A 22 -15.84 1.17 -9.51
N MET A 23 -15.08 0.77 -8.50
CA MET A 23 -13.65 0.53 -8.61
C MET A 23 -13.35 -0.51 -9.71
N CYS A 24 -14.09 -1.61 -9.74
CA CYS A 24 -13.97 -2.62 -10.79
C CYS A 24 -14.18 -2.00 -12.19
N CYS A 25 -15.25 -1.23 -12.38
CA CYS A 25 -15.55 -0.58 -13.65
C CYS A 25 -14.46 0.43 -14.04
N GLU A 26 -14.05 1.32 -13.13
CA GLU A 26 -13.03 2.33 -13.37
C GLU A 26 -11.71 1.69 -13.80
N ARG A 27 -11.24 0.67 -13.07
CA ARG A 27 -9.99 -0.02 -13.40
C ARG A 27 -10.04 -0.71 -14.77
N ASN A 28 -11.14 -1.35 -15.11
CA ASN A 28 -11.29 -1.98 -16.42
C ASN A 28 -11.40 -0.94 -17.56
N VAL A 29 -12.12 0.16 -17.37
CA VAL A 29 -12.24 1.24 -18.36
C VAL A 29 -10.89 1.92 -18.58
N LEU A 30 -10.14 2.22 -17.51
CA LEU A 30 -8.81 2.80 -17.61
C LEU A 30 -7.81 1.85 -18.31
N ALA A 31 -7.95 0.54 -18.10
CA ALA A 31 -7.13 -0.47 -18.78
C ALA A 31 -7.32 -0.50 -20.31
N LEU A 32 -8.43 0.03 -20.83
CA LEU A 32 -8.65 0.18 -22.28
C LEU A 32 -7.79 1.31 -22.89
N ARG A 33 -7.35 2.26 -22.07
CA ARG A 33 -6.44 3.32 -22.52
C ARG A 33 -5.08 2.69 -22.84
N ARG A 34 -4.72 2.73 -24.11
CA ARG A 34 -3.41 2.26 -24.57
C ARG A 34 -2.36 3.32 -24.23
N ARG A 35 -1.56 3.07 -23.20
CA ARG A 35 -0.28 3.77 -22.97
C ARG A 35 0.85 2.80 -23.33
N PRO A 36 1.85 3.21 -24.11
CA PRO A 36 3.05 2.40 -24.30
C PRO A 36 3.73 2.25 -22.94
N ALA A 37 4.27 1.06 -22.66
CA ALA A 37 5.10 0.87 -21.48
C ALA A 37 6.38 1.70 -21.68
N ASP A 38 6.54 2.72 -20.86
CA ASP A 38 7.68 3.65 -20.92
C ASP A 38 8.92 3.16 -20.16
N GLY A 39 8.77 2.04 -19.46
CA GLY A 39 9.82 1.48 -18.61
C GLY A 39 10.07 2.26 -17.32
N THR A 40 9.21 3.22 -16.97
CA THR A 40 9.31 3.96 -15.71
C THR A 40 9.29 3.01 -14.51
N PRO A 41 10.25 3.08 -13.58
CA PRO A 41 10.23 2.32 -12.35
C PRO A 41 8.96 2.59 -11.54
N ARG A 42 8.37 1.54 -10.93
CA ARG A 42 7.12 1.67 -10.16
C ARG A 42 7.21 0.92 -8.84
N ILE A 43 6.55 1.46 -7.84
CA ILE A 43 6.40 0.85 -6.53
C ILE A 43 4.95 0.37 -6.40
N LEU A 44 4.77 -0.92 -6.21
CA LEU A 44 3.46 -1.56 -6.09
C LEU A 44 3.03 -1.57 -4.63
N ALA A 45 1.87 -0.99 -4.33
CA ALA A 45 1.28 -0.99 -2.99
C ALA A 45 0.22 -2.10 -2.88
N TYR A 46 0.53 -3.13 -2.12
CA TYR A 46 -0.36 -4.22 -1.73
C TYR A 46 -0.77 -4.06 -0.26
N HIS A 47 -1.81 -4.78 0.17
CA HIS A 47 -2.25 -4.82 1.58
C HIS A 47 -2.40 -6.26 2.05
N ALA A 48 -3.26 -7.05 1.40
CA ALA A 48 -3.55 -8.42 1.80
C ALA A 48 -3.47 -9.42 0.64
N VAL A 49 -3.13 -10.66 0.95
CA VAL A 49 -3.11 -11.78 -0.01
C VAL A 49 -3.82 -12.99 0.61
N GLY A 50 -5.07 -13.23 0.18
CA GLY A 50 -5.89 -14.33 0.69
C GLY A 50 -6.59 -14.01 2.00
N THR A 51 -6.96 -12.74 2.22
CA THR A 51 -7.73 -12.29 3.38
C THR A 51 -9.01 -11.58 2.91
N PRO A 52 -10.06 -12.31 2.54
CA PRO A 52 -11.25 -11.76 1.86
C PRO A 52 -11.98 -10.64 2.61
N TYR A 53 -11.80 -10.53 3.94
CA TYR A 53 -12.41 -9.50 4.79
C TYR A 53 -11.89 -8.08 4.50
N VAL A 54 -10.68 -7.97 3.91
CA VAL A 54 -10.04 -6.69 3.57
C VAL A 54 -10.64 -6.07 2.29
N GLY A 55 -11.57 -6.77 1.67
CA GLY A 55 -12.37 -6.22 0.57
C GLY A 55 -11.57 -6.01 -0.71
N ASN A 56 -11.53 -4.76 -1.22
CA ASN A 56 -10.83 -4.45 -2.47
C ASN A 56 -9.30 -4.58 -2.37
N ASN A 57 -8.77 -4.49 -1.17
CA ASN A 57 -7.34 -4.53 -0.88
C ASN A 57 -6.80 -5.96 -0.74
N ASP A 58 -7.67 -6.98 -0.83
CA ASP A 58 -7.25 -8.38 -0.83
C ASP A 58 -7.04 -8.91 -2.24
N LEU A 59 -5.94 -9.60 -2.44
CA LEU A 59 -5.61 -10.26 -3.69
C LEU A 59 -5.58 -11.78 -3.49
N ALA A 60 -6.19 -12.54 -4.41
CA ALA A 60 -6.08 -14.00 -4.36
C ALA A 60 -4.61 -14.45 -4.49
N PRO A 61 -4.13 -15.44 -3.72
CA PRO A 61 -2.73 -15.87 -3.72
C PRO A 61 -2.18 -16.23 -5.11
N GLN A 62 -2.97 -16.93 -5.91
CA GLN A 62 -2.59 -17.29 -7.29
C GLN A 62 -2.43 -16.07 -8.18
N ARG A 63 -3.26 -15.02 -7.97
CA ARG A 63 -3.15 -13.77 -8.72
C ARG A 63 -1.93 -12.96 -8.30
N PHE A 64 -1.62 -12.93 -7.00
CA PHE A 64 -0.41 -12.31 -6.50
C PHE A 64 0.84 -12.91 -7.15
N ARG A 65 0.99 -14.25 -7.10
CA ARG A 65 2.08 -14.95 -7.78
C ARG A 65 2.11 -14.62 -9.27
N HIS A 66 0.96 -14.68 -9.95
CA HIS A 66 0.88 -14.37 -11.38
C HIS A 66 1.30 -12.93 -11.73
N HIS A 67 1.01 -11.96 -10.87
CA HIS A 67 1.49 -10.57 -11.05
C HIS A 67 3.02 -10.55 -11.12
N LEU A 68 3.68 -11.17 -10.14
CA LEU A 68 5.14 -11.16 -10.03
C LEU A 68 5.79 -11.93 -11.19
N GLU A 69 5.33 -13.13 -11.48
CA GLU A 69 5.84 -13.97 -12.57
C GLU A 69 5.65 -13.31 -13.94
N SER A 70 4.47 -12.70 -14.18
CA SER A 70 4.21 -11.99 -15.44
C SER A 70 5.07 -10.73 -15.61
N ALA A 71 5.40 -10.04 -14.52
CA ALA A 71 6.31 -8.91 -14.52
C ALA A 71 7.75 -9.37 -14.82
N LEU A 72 8.22 -10.42 -14.17
CA LEU A 72 9.54 -11.04 -14.46
C LEU A 72 9.64 -11.47 -15.93
N ALA A 73 8.60 -12.17 -16.45
CA ALA A 73 8.53 -12.59 -17.83
C ALA A 73 8.51 -11.42 -18.83
N ALA A 74 7.97 -10.25 -18.43
CA ALA A 74 8.00 -9.02 -19.21
C ALA A 74 9.35 -8.26 -19.11
N GLY A 75 10.34 -8.80 -18.40
CA GLY A 75 11.68 -8.25 -18.25
C GLY A 75 11.79 -7.15 -17.20
N TYR A 76 10.85 -7.07 -16.25
CA TYR A 76 11.00 -6.20 -15.08
C TYR A 76 11.98 -6.82 -14.08
N ARG A 77 12.74 -5.96 -13.40
CA ARG A 77 13.62 -6.30 -12.28
C ARG A 77 12.97 -5.83 -10.99
N PHE A 78 12.99 -6.66 -9.95
CA PHE A 78 12.55 -6.25 -8.63
C PHE A 78 13.72 -5.70 -7.81
N VAL A 79 13.49 -4.57 -7.15
CA VAL A 79 14.44 -3.82 -6.31
C VAL A 79 13.73 -3.36 -5.03
N HIS A 80 14.47 -2.82 -4.07
CA HIS A 80 13.84 -2.19 -2.91
C HIS A 80 13.17 -0.87 -3.27
N ALA A 81 12.15 -0.46 -2.50
CA ALA A 81 11.36 0.74 -2.79
C ALA A 81 12.18 2.02 -2.72
N ASP A 82 13.15 2.11 -1.78
CA ASP A 82 14.06 3.25 -1.65
C ASP A 82 14.97 3.44 -2.87
N GLU A 83 15.34 2.38 -3.57
CA GLU A 83 16.13 2.51 -4.80
C GLU A 83 15.36 3.25 -5.89
N ILE A 84 14.04 2.99 -5.97
CA ILE A 84 13.16 3.72 -6.91
C ILE A 84 12.93 5.14 -6.40
N ALA A 85 12.65 5.31 -5.11
CA ALA A 85 12.40 6.61 -4.50
C ALA A 85 13.58 7.59 -4.67
N ASP A 86 14.80 7.07 -4.56
CA ASP A 86 16.04 7.85 -4.71
C ASP A 86 16.50 8.00 -6.17
N GLY A 87 15.74 7.48 -7.14
CA GLY A 87 16.11 7.53 -8.56
C GLY A 87 17.31 6.66 -8.93
N ARG A 88 17.71 5.70 -8.08
CA ARG A 88 18.86 4.80 -8.30
C ARG A 88 18.49 3.55 -9.10
N ALA A 89 17.21 3.25 -9.19
CA ALA A 89 16.72 2.06 -9.89
C ALA A 89 16.80 2.23 -11.41
N PRO A 90 17.26 1.21 -12.17
CA PRO A 90 17.25 1.25 -13.62
C PRO A 90 15.81 1.22 -14.19
N ALA A 91 15.68 1.54 -15.48
CA ALA A 91 14.41 1.40 -16.18
C ALA A 91 13.86 -0.04 -16.06
N LYS A 92 12.54 -0.19 -16.11
CA LYS A 92 11.82 -1.46 -15.88
C LYS A 92 12.10 -2.08 -14.51
N SER A 93 12.30 -1.25 -13.46
CA SER A 93 12.35 -1.71 -12.09
C SER A 93 10.95 -1.68 -11.45
N LEU A 94 10.68 -2.66 -10.61
CA LEU A 94 9.51 -2.72 -9.75
C LEU A 94 9.95 -2.92 -8.30
N ALA A 95 9.20 -2.34 -7.37
CA ALA A 95 9.32 -2.66 -5.96
C ALA A 95 7.98 -3.12 -5.41
N VAL A 96 8.01 -4.02 -4.44
CA VAL A 96 6.82 -4.53 -3.75
C VAL A 96 6.77 -3.92 -2.36
N THR A 97 5.64 -3.32 -2.01
CA THR A 97 5.36 -2.84 -0.66
C THR A 97 4.05 -3.41 -0.15
N PHE A 98 3.98 -3.64 1.15
CA PHE A 98 2.75 -4.01 1.87
C PHE A 98 2.48 -2.99 2.97
N ASP A 99 1.23 -2.58 3.12
CA ASP A 99 0.78 -1.66 4.16
C ASP A 99 0.02 -2.40 5.27
N ASP A 100 -0.30 -1.71 6.35
CA ASP A 100 -1.16 -2.12 7.49
C ASP A 100 -0.58 -3.20 8.42
N GLY A 101 0.41 -3.96 8.01
CA GLY A 101 0.86 -5.11 8.80
C GLY A 101 -0.15 -6.27 8.82
N ILE A 102 -0.89 -6.49 7.73
CA ILE A 102 -1.83 -7.62 7.63
C ILE A 102 -1.05 -8.94 7.59
N ARG A 103 -1.40 -9.89 8.47
CA ARG A 103 -0.69 -11.15 8.69
C ARG A 103 -0.50 -11.98 7.41
N SER A 104 -1.41 -11.86 6.43
CA SER A 104 -1.27 -12.57 5.15
C SER A 104 -0.07 -12.12 4.32
N ALA A 105 0.48 -10.93 4.56
CA ALA A 105 1.75 -10.54 3.95
C ALA A 105 2.90 -11.44 4.46
N ALA A 106 2.91 -11.81 5.75
CA ALA A 106 3.90 -12.73 6.32
C ALA A 106 3.63 -14.19 5.95
N THR A 107 2.36 -14.64 6.00
CA THR A 107 2.02 -16.07 5.89
C THR A 107 1.79 -16.54 4.46
N THR A 108 1.39 -15.65 3.58
CA THR A 108 1.02 -16.00 2.18
C THR A 108 1.93 -15.31 1.16
N ALA A 109 2.18 -14.00 1.31
CA ALA A 109 2.97 -13.27 0.32
C ALA A 109 4.47 -13.50 0.48
N ALA A 110 5.00 -13.46 1.70
CA ALA A 110 6.43 -13.63 1.96
C ALA A 110 7.03 -14.94 1.40
N PRO A 111 6.38 -16.12 1.54
CA PRO A 111 6.88 -17.34 0.89
C PRO A 111 6.96 -17.24 -0.63
N VAL A 112 6.00 -16.58 -1.29
CA VAL A 112 6.02 -16.38 -2.74
C VAL A 112 7.15 -15.45 -3.16
N LEU A 113 7.36 -14.36 -2.40
CA LEU A 113 8.43 -13.40 -2.65
C LEU A 113 9.81 -14.03 -2.45
N ALA A 114 9.97 -14.84 -1.41
CA ALA A 114 11.20 -15.57 -1.14
C ALA A 114 11.52 -16.61 -2.25
N ASP A 115 10.52 -17.37 -2.69
CA ASP A 115 10.63 -18.33 -3.79
C ASP A 115 11.10 -17.68 -5.11
N LEU A 116 10.64 -16.45 -5.37
CA LEU A 116 11.01 -15.68 -6.56
C LEU A 116 12.24 -14.78 -6.37
N GLY A 117 12.84 -14.74 -5.18
CA GLY A 117 13.97 -13.88 -4.85
C GLY A 117 13.65 -12.39 -4.93
N ILE A 118 12.41 -12.01 -4.62
CA ILE A 118 11.92 -10.63 -4.73
C ILE A 118 12.04 -9.90 -3.38
N PRO A 119 12.83 -8.81 -3.32
CA PRO A 119 12.89 -7.96 -2.12
C PRO A 119 11.59 -7.15 -1.97
N TRP A 120 11.23 -6.82 -0.71
CA TRP A 120 10.02 -6.06 -0.42
C TRP A 120 10.12 -5.24 0.86
N THR A 121 9.17 -4.33 1.04
CA THR A 121 9.07 -3.44 2.20
C THR A 121 7.70 -3.63 2.86
N LEU A 122 7.67 -3.67 4.18
CA LEU A 122 6.46 -3.67 5.00
C LEU A 122 6.33 -2.35 5.74
N PHE A 123 5.21 -1.68 5.60
CA PHE A 123 4.85 -0.50 6.39
C PHE A 123 3.91 -0.90 7.52
N VAL A 124 4.34 -0.68 8.78
CA VAL A 124 3.69 -1.19 9.99
C VAL A 124 2.95 -0.08 10.72
N VAL A 125 1.69 -0.33 11.09
CA VAL A 125 0.95 0.47 12.06
C VAL A 125 1.36 0.00 13.46
N SER A 126 2.11 0.82 14.19
CA SER A 126 2.81 0.36 15.39
C SER A 126 1.87 -0.09 16.52
N SER A 127 0.77 0.63 16.76
CA SER A 127 -0.19 0.23 17.79
C SER A 127 -0.97 -1.06 17.43
N TRP A 128 -1.12 -1.35 16.15
CA TRP A 128 -1.77 -2.60 15.73
C TRP A 128 -0.87 -3.81 16.00
N ALA A 129 0.43 -3.66 15.81
CA ALA A 129 1.41 -4.68 16.18
C ALA A 129 1.50 -4.89 17.69
N ASP A 130 1.18 -3.87 18.52
CA ASP A 130 0.98 -3.99 19.96
C ASP A 130 -0.36 -4.65 20.34
N GLY A 131 -1.25 -4.88 19.38
CA GLY A 131 -2.54 -5.53 19.59
C GLY A 131 -3.70 -4.58 19.87
N ALA A 132 -3.56 -3.27 19.66
CA ALA A 132 -4.63 -2.29 19.89
C ALA A 132 -5.88 -2.54 18.99
N ALA A 133 -5.71 -3.24 17.88
CA ALA A 133 -6.78 -3.54 16.94
C ALA A 133 -7.41 -4.95 17.10
N ARG A 134 -7.02 -5.72 18.13
CA ARG A 134 -7.48 -7.12 18.30
C ARG A 134 -8.98 -7.29 18.39
N ASP A 135 -9.68 -6.33 18.97
CA ASP A 135 -11.13 -6.41 19.18
C ASP A 135 -11.90 -6.48 17.85
N TRP A 136 -11.43 -5.81 16.82
CA TRP A 136 -12.09 -5.79 15.51
C TRP A 136 -11.36 -6.62 14.43
N ALA A 137 -10.04 -6.76 14.54
CA ALA A 137 -9.22 -7.46 13.54
C ALA A 137 -8.91 -8.92 13.93
N GLY A 138 -9.06 -9.29 15.22
CA GLY A 138 -8.68 -10.62 15.69
C GLY A 138 -7.22 -10.94 15.35
N ASP A 139 -6.99 -12.09 14.72
CA ASP A 139 -5.67 -12.56 14.29
C ASP A 139 -5.27 -12.11 12.89
N MET A 140 -6.00 -11.16 12.30
CA MET A 140 -5.75 -10.71 10.93
C MET A 140 -4.48 -9.85 10.80
N LEU A 141 -4.07 -9.21 11.88
CA LEU A 141 -2.88 -8.36 11.93
C LEU A 141 -1.67 -9.10 12.51
N MET A 142 -0.48 -8.70 12.10
CA MET A 142 0.78 -9.16 12.68
C MET A 142 0.95 -8.62 14.09
N ASP A 143 1.58 -9.38 14.94
CA ASP A 143 2.19 -8.89 16.17
C ASP A 143 3.68 -8.56 15.95
N TRP A 144 4.34 -8.00 16.97
CA TRP A 144 5.76 -7.66 16.86
C TRP A 144 6.64 -8.87 16.58
N ALA A 145 6.30 -10.07 17.07
CA ALA A 145 7.09 -11.27 16.79
C ALA A 145 7.06 -11.64 15.29
N ASP A 146 5.95 -11.38 14.61
CA ASP A 146 5.85 -11.55 13.14
C ASP A 146 6.74 -10.51 12.43
N VAL A 147 6.67 -9.24 12.84
CA VAL A 147 7.44 -8.14 12.25
C VAL A 147 8.94 -8.32 12.46
N GLU A 148 9.36 -8.67 13.68
CA GLU A 148 10.76 -8.95 14.04
C GLU A 148 11.33 -10.10 13.20
N ARG A 149 10.55 -11.17 13.01
CA ARG A 149 10.94 -12.32 12.17
C ARG A 149 11.12 -11.92 10.71
N LEU A 150 10.24 -11.07 10.17
CA LEU A 150 10.37 -10.55 8.81
C LEU A 150 11.60 -9.65 8.66
N ALA A 151 11.83 -8.76 9.59
CA ALA A 151 13.00 -7.89 9.61
C ALA A 151 14.31 -8.69 9.67
N ALA A 152 14.38 -9.70 10.56
CA ALA A 152 15.51 -10.62 10.65
C ALA A 152 15.73 -11.43 9.36
N GLY A 153 14.65 -11.69 8.60
CA GLY A 153 14.68 -12.32 7.28
C GLY A 153 15.06 -11.39 6.13
N GLY A 154 15.42 -10.11 6.40
CA GLY A 154 15.85 -9.14 5.40
C GLY A 154 14.73 -8.31 4.77
N VAL A 155 13.50 -8.39 5.27
CA VAL A 155 12.40 -7.50 4.85
C VAL A 155 12.66 -6.11 5.41
N ARG A 156 12.57 -5.09 4.56
CA ARG A 156 12.67 -3.69 5.01
C ARG A 156 11.38 -3.29 5.72
N ILE A 157 11.53 -2.64 6.88
CA ILE A 157 10.39 -2.17 7.66
C ILE A 157 10.36 -0.66 7.62
N GLY A 158 9.20 -0.11 7.25
CA GLY A 158 8.87 1.31 7.33
C GLY A 158 7.69 1.54 8.27
N SER A 159 7.40 2.80 8.54
CA SER A 159 6.28 3.21 9.39
C SER A 159 5.01 3.47 8.57
N HIS A 160 3.86 3.10 9.16
CA HIS A 160 2.53 3.44 8.68
C HIS A 160 1.71 4.14 9.76
N SER A 161 2.36 5.02 10.54
CA SER A 161 1.85 5.75 11.71
C SER A 161 1.65 4.88 12.97
N VAL A 162 1.15 5.51 14.03
CA VAL A 162 0.78 4.81 15.28
C VAL A 162 -0.58 4.15 15.14
N THR A 163 -1.62 4.91 14.70
CA THR A 163 -3.03 4.49 14.76
C THR A 163 -3.74 4.43 13.40
N HIS A 164 -3.03 4.70 12.30
CA HIS A 164 -3.56 4.75 10.94
C HIS A 164 -4.62 5.85 10.73
N PRO A 165 -4.37 7.11 11.16
CA PRO A 165 -5.31 8.20 10.98
C PRO A 165 -5.24 8.80 9.57
N ASN A 166 -6.27 9.58 9.21
CA ASN A 166 -6.17 10.47 8.05
C ASN A 166 -5.45 11.77 8.45
N PHE A 167 -4.23 11.97 7.95
CA PHE A 167 -3.41 13.14 8.26
C PHE A 167 -4.00 14.47 7.75
N GLY A 168 -4.94 14.43 6.82
CA GLY A 168 -5.71 15.60 6.41
C GLY A 168 -6.64 16.16 7.49
N HIS A 169 -6.89 15.39 8.56
CA HIS A 169 -7.81 15.74 9.64
C HIS A 169 -7.12 15.99 10.99
N LEU A 170 -5.80 15.77 11.08
CA LEU A 170 -5.03 15.90 12.31
C LEU A 170 -4.61 17.35 12.54
N ASP A 171 -4.51 17.74 13.81
CA ASP A 171 -3.78 18.94 14.18
C ASP A 171 -2.25 18.71 14.17
N SER A 172 -1.47 19.77 14.43
CA SER A 172 0.00 19.69 14.38
C SER A 172 0.59 18.80 15.47
N GLY A 173 -0.02 18.75 16.66
CA GLY A 173 0.45 17.91 17.77
C GLY A 173 0.16 16.44 17.52
N GLU A 174 -1.06 16.13 17.07
CA GLU A 174 -1.44 14.78 16.65
C GLU A 174 -0.58 14.28 15.51
N THR A 175 -0.33 15.14 14.51
CA THR A 175 0.53 14.83 13.36
C THR A 175 1.95 14.48 13.80
N ALA A 176 2.57 15.28 14.67
CA ALA A 176 3.91 15.03 15.19
C ALA A 176 3.94 13.71 15.97
N TYR A 177 2.99 13.47 16.86
CA TYR A 177 2.88 12.25 17.64
C TYR A 177 2.81 10.99 16.76
N GLU A 178 1.95 10.98 15.74
CA GLU A 178 1.77 9.85 14.84
C GLU A 178 3.06 9.50 14.07
N LEU A 179 3.85 10.50 13.72
CA LEU A 179 5.10 10.33 12.99
C LEU A 179 6.26 9.95 13.91
N GLU A 180 6.51 10.74 14.96
CA GLU A 180 7.65 10.53 15.86
C GLU A 180 7.52 9.25 16.66
N GLU A 181 6.34 9.02 17.25
CA GLU A 181 6.13 7.86 18.12
C GLU A 181 6.16 6.55 17.34
N SER A 182 5.56 6.50 16.12
CA SER A 182 5.60 5.29 15.30
C SER A 182 7.05 4.93 14.92
N ARG A 183 7.86 5.90 14.52
CA ARG A 183 9.27 5.70 14.22
C ARG A 183 10.02 5.18 15.44
N ARG A 184 9.90 5.89 16.57
CA ARG A 184 10.57 5.55 17.82
C ARG A 184 10.26 4.12 18.28
N VAL A 185 8.98 3.72 18.23
CA VAL A 185 8.54 2.38 18.62
C VAL A 185 9.14 1.32 17.70
N ILE A 186 9.06 1.50 16.38
CA ILE A 186 9.59 0.52 15.42
C ILE A 186 11.12 0.40 15.57
N GLU A 187 11.84 1.52 15.66
CA GLU A 187 13.29 1.52 15.86
C GLU A 187 13.70 0.84 17.17
N SER A 188 12.98 1.13 18.27
CA SER A 188 13.22 0.51 19.57
C SER A 188 13.00 -1.01 19.56
N ARG A 189 12.03 -1.49 18.80
CA ARG A 189 11.70 -2.92 18.69
C ARG A 189 12.69 -3.68 17.82
N LEU A 190 13.09 -3.08 16.71
CA LEU A 190 13.84 -3.78 15.67
C LEU A 190 15.35 -3.50 15.72
N GLY A 191 15.78 -2.46 16.42
CA GLY A 191 17.19 -2.04 16.46
C GLY A 191 17.73 -1.55 15.12
N VAL A 192 16.85 -1.05 14.22
CA VAL A 192 17.19 -0.54 12.89
C VAL A 192 16.70 0.88 12.73
N GLU A 193 17.32 1.64 11.85
CA GLU A 193 16.82 2.97 11.47
C GLU A 193 15.59 2.85 10.55
N VAL A 194 14.55 3.66 10.83
CA VAL A 194 13.33 3.74 10.04
C VAL A 194 13.25 5.09 9.33
N SER A 195 13.62 5.13 8.07
CA SER A 195 13.67 6.33 7.23
C SER A 195 12.50 6.44 6.23
N ASP A 196 11.63 5.42 6.17
CA ASP A 196 10.55 5.30 5.20
C ASP A 196 9.18 5.36 5.91
N PHE A 197 8.29 6.23 5.44
CA PHE A 197 6.93 6.39 5.93
C PHE A 197 5.93 6.22 4.79
N ALA A 198 4.92 5.38 4.95
CA ALA A 198 3.77 5.34 4.05
C ALA A 198 2.59 6.09 4.66
N ILE A 199 1.97 6.95 3.87
CA ILE A 199 0.82 7.75 4.30
C ILE A 199 -0.40 6.82 4.43
N PRO A 200 -1.07 6.74 5.60
CA PRO A 200 -2.35 6.06 5.74
C PRO A 200 -3.37 6.55 4.70
N MET A 201 -4.07 5.61 4.03
CA MET A 201 -4.95 5.86 2.87
C MET A 201 -4.21 6.40 1.63
N GLY A 202 -3.29 7.34 1.79
CA GLY A 202 -2.27 7.76 0.82
C GLY A 202 -2.75 8.51 -0.41
N GLN A 203 -3.99 9.08 -0.40
CA GLN A 203 -4.48 9.93 -1.47
C GLN A 203 -4.00 11.38 -1.29
N SER A 204 -4.18 12.23 -2.30
CA SER A 204 -3.68 13.62 -2.27
C SER A 204 -4.20 14.44 -1.08
N ARG A 205 -5.44 14.21 -0.68
CA ARG A 205 -6.12 14.90 0.42
C ARG A 205 -5.74 14.40 1.82
N ASP A 206 -5.09 13.25 1.90
CA ASP A 206 -4.75 12.58 3.16
C ASP A 206 -3.41 13.05 3.73
N TRP A 207 -2.77 14.02 3.06
CA TRP A 207 -1.49 14.59 3.45
C TRP A 207 -1.50 16.11 3.33
N THR A 208 -0.80 16.81 4.24
CA THR A 208 -0.78 18.28 4.32
C THR A 208 0.66 18.82 4.37
N ASP A 209 0.82 20.14 4.16
CA ASP A 209 2.12 20.80 4.37
C ASP A 209 2.63 20.64 5.81
N VAL A 210 1.72 20.66 6.79
CA VAL A 210 2.04 20.42 8.21
C VAL A 210 2.60 19.01 8.38
N ALA A 211 1.95 18.01 7.82
CA ALA A 211 2.41 16.63 7.89
C ALA A 211 3.74 16.42 7.15
N ALA A 212 3.92 17.07 6.00
CA ALA A 212 5.17 17.02 5.25
C ALA A 212 6.35 17.65 6.01
N SER A 213 6.11 18.74 6.77
CA SER A 213 7.13 19.30 7.65
C SER A 213 7.44 18.39 8.82
N ALA A 214 6.41 17.94 9.54
CA ALA A 214 6.57 17.06 10.70
C ALA A 214 7.29 15.76 10.35
N ALA A 215 7.04 15.19 9.16
CA ALA A 215 7.72 13.98 8.70
C ALA A 215 9.23 14.20 8.52
N ARG A 216 9.64 15.36 7.98
CA ARG A 216 11.07 15.72 7.88
C ARG A 216 11.69 15.93 9.28
N ASP A 217 10.98 16.62 10.16
CA ASP A 217 11.42 16.89 11.53
C ASP A 217 11.55 15.60 12.34
N ALA A 218 10.63 14.64 12.13
CA ALA A 218 10.72 13.29 12.66
C ALA A 218 11.86 12.45 12.05
N GLY A 219 12.51 12.92 10.97
CA GLY A 219 13.66 12.26 10.34
C GLY A 219 13.30 11.22 9.28
N TYR A 220 12.10 11.24 8.72
CA TYR A 220 11.76 10.43 7.55
C TYR A 220 12.41 11.01 6.29
N ALA A 221 13.21 10.19 5.61
CA ALA A 221 13.85 10.55 4.36
C ALA A 221 12.89 10.43 3.16
N ARG A 222 11.93 9.51 3.24
CA ARG A 222 10.99 9.20 2.15
C ARG A 222 9.57 9.02 2.70
N VAL A 223 8.62 9.69 2.04
CA VAL A 223 7.20 9.60 2.35
C VAL A 223 6.47 9.07 1.12
N TYR A 224 5.82 7.92 1.25
CA TYR A 224 5.17 7.19 0.16
C TYR A 224 3.66 7.46 0.15
N ALA A 225 3.16 7.93 -0.99
CA ALA A 225 1.73 8.05 -1.25
C ALA A 225 1.14 6.73 -1.82
N GLN A 226 -0.18 6.65 -1.94
CA GLN A 226 -0.89 5.57 -2.66
C GLN A 226 -1.46 6.08 -3.99
N ALA A 227 -0.98 7.21 -4.46
CA ALA A 227 -1.31 7.84 -5.73
C ALA A 227 -0.04 8.11 -6.54
N GLU A 228 -0.17 8.28 -7.84
CA GLU A 228 0.97 8.61 -8.71
C GLU A 228 1.02 10.11 -9.01
N ASN A 229 0.42 10.58 -10.11
CA ASN A 229 0.53 11.99 -10.54
C ASN A 229 -0.22 12.97 -9.64
N THR A 230 -1.30 12.53 -9.02
CA THR A 230 -2.16 13.35 -8.16
C THR A 230 -1.63 13.48 -6.73
N ARG A 231 -0.62 12.69 -6.36
CA ARG A 231 -0.06 12.66 -5.00
C ARG A 231 0.38 14.05 -4.51
N PHE A 232 0.45 14.20 -3.20
CA PHE A 232 0.99 15.41 -2.59
C PHE A 232 2.45 15.66 -3.05
N PRO A 233 2.83 16.89 -3.41
CA PRO A 233 4.17 17.23 -3.90
C PRO A 233 5.28 16.80 -2.91
N GLY A 234 6.39 16.27 -3.43
CA GLY A 234 7.51 15.81 -2.62
C GLY A 234 7.35 14.39 -2.06
N THR A 235 6.20 13.73 -2.26
CA THR A 235 6.02 12.33 -1.87
C THR A 235 6.41 11.36 -3.00
N VAL A 236 6.69 10.13 -2.62
CA VAL A 236 7.03 9.02 -3.53
C VAL A 236 5.76 8.38 -4.08
N ALA A 237 5.67 8.26 -5.40
CA ALA A 237 4.53 7.64 -6.07
C ALA A 237 4.47 6.13 -5.83
N ARG A 238 3.28 5.59 -5.57
CA ARG A 238 3.03 4.15 -5.59
C ARG A 238 1.82 3.82 -6.46
N THR A 239 1.89 2.69 -7.15
CA THR A 239 0.77 2.12 -7.89
C THR A 239 -0.05 1.23 -6.97
N PHE A 240 -1.25 1.66 -6.61
CA PHE A 240 -2.18 0.88 -5.80
C PHE A 240 -2.66 -0.35 -6.55
N VAL A 241 -2.55 -1.53 -5.92
CA VAL A 241 -2.98 -2.82 -6.48
C VAL A 241 -4.21 -3.33 -5.75
N THR A 242 -5.22 -3.73 -6.53
CA THR A 242 -6.51 -4.17 -6.01
C THR A 242 -6.86 -5.58 -6.47
N ARG A 243 -7.88 -6.19 -5.84
CA ARG A 243 -8.44 -7.49 -6.26
C ARG A 243 -8.93 -7.53 -7.71
N TRP A 244 -9.17 -6.36 -8.32
CA TRP A 244 -9.65 -6.22 -9.70
C TRP A 244 -8.53 -6.24 -10.75
N ASP A 245 -7.27 -6.21 -10.31
CA ASP A 245 -6.12 -6.13 -11.18
C ASP A 245 -5.77 -7.51 -11.73
N HIS A 246 -6.60 -8.02 -12.64
CA HIS A 246 -6.29 -9.21 -13.44
C HIS A 246 -5.24 -8.89 -14.52
N GLY A 247 -4.76 -9.92 -15.22
CA GLY A 247 -3.58 -9.83 -16.11
C GLY A 247 -3.53 -8.64 -17.06
N LEU A 248 -4.65 -8.25 -17.73
CA LEU A 248 -4.66 -7.06 -18.59
C LEU A 248 -4.57 -5.78 -17.76
N VAL A 249 -5.40 -5.66 -16.70
CA VAL A 249 -5.45 -4.49 -15.81
C VAL A 249 -4.09 -4.28 -15.17
N PHE A 250 -3.46 -5.32 -14.65
CA PHE A 250 -2.13 -5.25 -14.06
C PHE A 250 -1.06 -4.80 -15.07
N ARG A 251 -1.01 -5.38 -16.27
CA ARG A 251 -0.09 -4.91 -17.33
C ARG A 251 -0.29 -3.44 -17.69
N ARG A 252 -1.53 -2.95 -17.66
CA ARG A 252 -1.84 -1.54 -17.89
C ARG A 252 -1.44 -0.64 -16.72
N ALA A 253 -1.54 -1.15 -15.50
CA ALA A 253 -1.01 -0.48 -14.30
C ALA A 253 0.51 -0.27 -14.44
N LEU A 254 1.25 -1.31 -14.83
CA LEU A 254 2.69 -1.21 -15.07
C LEU A 254 3.05 -0.22 -16.20
N ALA A 255 2.14 0.02 -17.14
CA ALA A 255 2.28 1.03 -18.20
C ALA A 255 1.73 2.42 -17.81
N GLY A 256 1.38 2.66 -16.54
CA GLY A 256 0.91 3.96 -16.04
C GLY A 256 -0.52 4.33 -16.42
N ALA A 257 -1.38 3.36 -16.71
CA ALA A 257 -2.78 3.64 -17.04
C ALA A 257 -3.56 4.27 -15.88
N TYR A 258 -3.08 4.12 -14.65
CA TYR A 258 -3.70 4.62 -13.43
C TYR A 258 -2.98 5.81 -12.81
N ALA A 259 -1.98 6.37 -13.48
CA ALA A 259 -1.16 7.45 -12.92
C ALA A 259 -1.97 8.69 -12.50
N ASP A 260 -3.12 8.95 -13.15
CA ASP A 260 -4.02 10.07 -12.83
C ASP A 260 -5.26 9.61 -12.02
N TRP A 261 -5.25 8.39 -11.50
CA TRP A 261 -6.37 7.83 -10.76
C TRP A 261 -6.14 7.91 -9.25
N GLU A 262 -7.17 8.28 -8.52
CA GLU A 262 -7.24 8.23 -7.06
C GLU A 262 -8.48 7.47 -6.61
N GLU A 263 -8.40 6.85 -5.45
CA GLU A 263 -9.55 6.28 -4.78
C GLU A 263 -10.36 7.39 -4.11
N TRP A 264 -11.65 7.44 -4.44
CA TRP A 264 -12.60 8.37 -3.82
C TRP A 264 -13.49 7.60 -2.85
N TYR A 265 -13.42 7.93 -1.58
CA TYR A 265 -14.25 7.35 -0.53
C TYR A 265 -15.62 8.01 -0.43
#